data_9e09f56ab7307a8ce810432ed3ad0b70
#
_entry.id   9e09f56ab7307a8ce810432ed3ad0b70
#
_cell.length_a   1.000
_cell.length_b   1.000
_cell.length_c   1.000
_cell.angle_alpha   90.00
_cell.angle_beta   90.00
_cell.angle_gamma   90.00
#
_symmetry.space_group_name_H-M   'P 1'
#
loop_
_entity.id
_entity.type
_entity.pdbx_description
1 polymer ?
#
loop_
_entity_poly.entity_id
_entity_poly.type
_entity_poly.pdbx_seq_one_letter_code
_entity_poly.pdbx_strand_id
1 'polypeptide(L)'
;MELGNFSVSLAVKDIEASKLFYEKLGFTVFMGDQSQNWLIMKNGDHAIGLFQGMFDKNILTFNPGWSSDAQPLGEFTDVRELQRRLRARGVNMISEADESSTGPASFMIVDPDGNTILVDQHV
;
A
#
# COMPACT_ATOMS: atom_id res chain seq x y z
N MET A 1 -3.27 -12.73 -11.87
CA MET A 1 -3.92 -11.60 -11.19
C MET A 1 -2.85 -10.60 -10.77
N GLU A 2 -2.91 -9.41 -11.30
CA GLU A 2 -1.96 -8.36 -10.97
C GLU A 2 -2.55 -7.39 -9.95
N LEU A 3 -1.82 -7.19 -8.84
CA LEU A 3 -2.28 -6.34 -7.74
C LEU A 3 -1.74 -4.89 -7.83
N GLY A 4 -0.94 -4.59 -8.84
CA GLY A 4 -0.37 -3.27 -9.05
C GLY A 4 0.94 -3.03 -8.31
N ASN A 5 1.28 -1.75 -8.11
CA ASN A 5 2.50 -1.35 -7.43
C ASN A 5 2.54 -1.90 -6.00
N PHE A 6 3.73 -2.32 -5.56
CA PHE A 6 3.93 -2.90 -4.24
C PHE A 6 4.82 -2.01 -3.37
N SER A 7 4.45 -1.90 -2.11
CA SER A 7 5.30 -1.30 -1.08
C SER A 7 5.05 -1.97 0.27
N VAL A 8 6.03 -1.89 1.17
CA VAL A 8 5.82 -2.26 2.58
C VAL A 8 5.55 -0.99 3.35
N SER A 9 4.41 -0.93 4.03
CA SER A 9 4.03 0.20 4.88
C SER A 9 4.48 -0.11 6.29
N LEU A 10 5.49 0.65 6.78
CA LEU A 10 6.09 0.43 8.08
C LEU A 10 5.43 1.32 9.13
N ALA A 11 5.02 0.69 10.24
CA ALA A 11 4.58 1.41 11.43
C ALA A 11 5.82 1.90 12.17
N VAL A 12 6.03 3.20 12.22
CA VAL A 12 7.22 3.78 12.83
C VAL A 12 6.85 4.60 14.05
N LYS A 13 7.77 4.67 15.02
CA LYS A 13 7.56 5.42 16.27
C LYS A 13 8.06 6.86 16.15
N ASP A 14 9.10 7.08 15.33
CA ASP A 14 9.73 8.38 15.11
C ASP A 14 10.09 8.46 13.63
N ILE A 15 9.26 9.15 12.85
CA ILE A 15 9.41 9.20 11.40
C ILE A 15 10.70 9.90 10.97
N GLU A 16 11.16 10.89 11.74
CA GLU A 16 12.44 11.56 11.45
C GLU A 16 13.61 10.58 11.58
N ALA A 17 13.65 9.82 12.68
CA ALA A 17 14.69 8.82 12.89
C ALA A 17 14.65 7.74 11.81
N SER A 18 13.47 7.29 11.43
CA SER A 18 13.31 6.28 10.39
C SER A 18 13.75 6.81 9.02
N LYS A 19 13.36 8.04 8.69
CA LYS A 19 13.79 8.68 7.45
C LYS A 19 15.33 8.72 7.34
N LEU A 20 15.98 9.20 8.40
CA LEU A 20 17.45 9.30 8.43
C LEU A 20 18.11 7.92 8.31
N PHE A 21 17.53 6.91 8.97
CA PHE A 21 18.03 5.54 8.87
C PHE A 21 17.97 5.02 7.44
N TYR A 22 16.82 5.14 6.78
CA TYR A 22 16.66 4.61 5.42
C TYR A 22 17.43 5.42 4.38
N GLU A 23 17.66 6.71 4.61
CA GLU A 23 18.55 7.49 3.76
C GLU A 23 20.00 6.93 3.78
N LYS A 24 20.45 6.39 4.90
CA LYS A 24 21.75 5.72 4.99
C LYS A 24 21.84 4.46 4.12
N LEU A 25 20.72 3.84 3.82
CA LEU A 25 20.65 2.66 2.94
C LEU A 25 20.48 3.04 1.47
N GLY A 26 20.41 4.33 1.16
CA GLY A 26 20.26 4.81 -0.21
C GLY A 26 18.82 5.11 -0.62
N PHE A 27 17.86 5.07 0.31
CA PHE A 27 16.50 5.51 0.01
C PHE A 27 16.43 7.03 -0.06
N THR A 28 15.54 7.52 -0.91
CA THR A 28 15.24 8.96 -1.00
C THR A 28 13.73 9.17 -0.86
N VAL A 29 13.35 10.34 -0.36
CA VAL A 29 11.93 10.69 -0.25
C VAL A 29 11.32 10.81 -1.64
N PHE A 30 10.24 10.08 -1.89
CA PHE A 30 9.53 10.07 -3.16
C PHE A 30 8.25 10.89 -3.11
N MET A 31 7.46 10.72 -2.05
CA MET A 31 6.24 11.49 -1.84
C MET A 31 5.87 11.48 -0.35
N GLY A 32 4.86 12.25 0.00
CA GLY A 32 4.35 12.33 1.35
C GLY A 32 4.71 13.64 2.03
N ASP A 33 4.26 13.76 3.28
CA ASP A 33 4.47 14.95 4.10
C ASP A 33 4.82 14.50 5.52
N GLN A 34 6.08 14.70 5.90
CA GLN A 34 6.57 14.31 7.23
C GLN A 34 5.80 15.04 8.33
N SER A 35 5.35 16.27 8.10
CA SER A 35 4.56 17.01 9.10
C SER A 35 3.18 16.39 9.33
N GLN A 36 2.71 15.56 8.40
CA GLN A 36 1.48 14.78 8.51
C GLN A 36 1.75 13.32 8.87
N ASN A 37 3.00 13.01 9.28
CA ASN A 37 3.41 11.72 9.79
C ASN A 37 3.42 10.57 8.78
N TRP A 38 3.65 10.88 7.50
CA TRP A 38 3.82 9.85 6.49
C TRP A 38 4.79 10.25 5.39
N LEU A 39 5.57 9.29 4.92
CA LEU A 39 6.51 9.44 3.79
C LEU A 39 6.53 8.15 3.00
N ILE A 40 6.69 8.28 1.68
CA ILE A 40 7.04 7.16 0.81
C ILE A 40 8.48 7.38 0.37
N MET A 41 9.32 6.38 0.54
CA MET A 41 10.73 6.42 0.17
C MET A 41 11.03 5.34 -0.86
N LYS A 42 11.96 5.62 -1.77
CA LYS A 42 12.36 4.68 -2.82
C LYS A 42 13.87 4.48 -2.85
N ASN A 43 14.24 3.25 -3.18
CA ASN A 43 15.60 2.87 -3.57
C ASN A 43 15.46 2.10 -4.89
N GLY A 44 15.77 2.77 -6.03
CA GLY A 44 15.48 2.21 -7.35
C GLY A 44 13.98 1.96 -7.51
N ASP A 45 13.61 0.73 -7.84
CA ASP A 45 12.20 0.33 -8.01
C ASP A 45 11.55 -0.14 -6.69
N HIS A 46 12.29 -0.10 -5.58
CA HIS A 46 11.78 -0.58 -4.30
C HIS A 46 11.23 0.58 -3.48
N ALA A 47 10.02 0.40 -2.97
CA ALA A 47 9.34 1.44 -2.18
C ALA A 47 9.01 0.93 -0.79
N ILE A 48 9.17 1.81 0.21
CA ILE A 48 8.66 1.63 1.56
C ILE A 48 7.86 2.86 1.95
N GLY A 49 6.84 2.66 2.77
CA GLY A 49 6.10 3.75 3.39
C GLY A 49 6.48 3.84 4.86
N LEU A 50 6.64 5.06 5.37
CA LEU A 50 6.84 5.32 6.79
C LEU A 50 5.59 6.01 7.30
N PHE A 51 4.92 5.41 8.29
CA PHE A 51 3.68 5.94 8.85
C PHE A 51 3.76 5.95 10.37
N GLN A 52 3.65 7.15 10.95
CA GLN A 52 3.71 7.31 12.39
C GLN A 52 2.30 7.50 12.96
N GLY A 53 1.91 6.63 13.91
CA GLY A 53 0.66 6.77 14.64
C GLY A 53 -0.60 6.39 13.86
N MET A 54 -0.50 5.71 12.74
CA MET A 54 -1.66 5.36 11.90
C MET A 54 -2.12 3.91 12.08
N PHE A 55 -1.21 3.01 12.39
CA PHE A 55 -1.49 1.58 12.61
C PHE A 55 -0.37 0.97 13.45
N ASP A 56 -0.63 -0.21 14.04
CA ASP A 56 0.29 -0.83 15.00
C ASP A 56 1.29 -1.80 14.38
N LYS A 57 0.96 -2.40 13.23
CA LYS A 57 1.76 -3.44 12.58
C LYS A 57 2.03 -3.07 11.13
N ASN A 58 3.19 -3.53 10.63
CA ASN A 58 3.55 -3.33 9.22
C ASN A 58 2.53 -3.97 8.28
N ILE A 59 2.33 -3.34 7.13
CA ILE A 59 1.32 -3.72 6.15
C ILE A 59 1.99 -3.94 4.79
N LEU A 60 1.66 -5.05 4.12
CA LEU A 60 2.00 -5.24 2.71
C LEU A 60 0.96 -4.49 1.87
N THR A 61 1.39 -3.54 1.06
CA THR A 61 0.48 -2.65 0.33
C THR A 61 0.63 -2.84 -1.17
N PHE A 62 -0.50 -3.03 -1.86
CA PHE A 62 -0.57 -3.08 -3.31
C PHE A 62 -1.47 -1.95 -3.83
N ASN A 63 -1.08 -1.34 -4.96
CA ASN A 63 -1.81 -0.22 -5.54
C ASN A 63 -2.24 -0.56 -6.98
N PRO A 64 -3.42 -1.18 -7.17
CA PRO A 64 -3.95 -1.41 -8.51
C PRO A 64 -4.09 -0.10 -9.27
N GLY A 65 -3.73 -0.12 -10.55
CA GLY A 65 -3.77 1.07 -11.40
C GLY A 65 -2.52 1.92 -11.38
N TRP A 66 -1.53 1.58 -10.55
CA TRP A 66 -0.24 2.28 -10.50
C TRP A 66 0.91 1.39 -10.94
N SER A 67 1.86 1.99 -11.68
CA SER A 67 3.18 1.41 -11.95
C SER A 67 4.08 1.54 -10.71
N SER A 68 5.30 0.99 -10.78
CA SER A 68 6.28 1.10 -9.70
C SER A 68 6.68 2.55 -9.38
N ASP A 69 6.42 3.49 -10.30
CA ASP A 69 6.67 4.91 -10.10
C ASP A 69 5.41 5.70 -9.70
N ALA A 70 4.37 4.99 -9.27
CA ALA A 70 3.07 5.57 -8.89
C ALA A 70 2.45 6.40 -10.01
N GLN A 71 2.65 5.96 -11.26
CA GLN A 71 2.03 6.58 -12.43
C GLN A 71 0.80 5.78 -12.84
N PRO A 72 -0.30 6.44 -13.22
CA PRO A 72 -1.50 5.74 -13.67
C PRO A 72 -1.22 4.82 -14.86
N LEU A 73 -1.76 3.60 -14.78
CA LEU A 73 -1.72 2.63 -15.88
C LEU A 73 -2.95 2.79 -16.76
N GLY A 74 -2.79 2.61 -18.09
CA GLY A 74 -3.92 2.67 -19.01
C GLY A 74 -4.86 1.48 -18.86
N GLU A 75 -4.31 0.31 -18.50
CA GLU A 75 -5.09 -0.91 -18.28
C GLU A 75 -4.67 -1.53 -16.96
N PHE A 76 -5.64 -1.89 -16.13
CA PHE A 76 -5.41 -2.59 -14.87
C PHE A 76 -6.72 -3.24 -14.41
N THR A 77 -6.61 -4.18 -13.48
CA THR A 77 -7.80 -4.77 -12.86
C THR A 77 -8.25 -3.89 -11.70
N ASP A 78 -9.49 -3.41 -11.76
CA ASP A 78 -10.07 -2.56 -10.71
C ASP A 78 -10.11 -3.29 -9.38
N VAL A 79 -9.92 -2.54 -8.29
CA VAL A 79 -9.87 -3.07 -6.92
C VAL A 79 -11.13 -3.87 -6.57
N ARG A 80 -12.30 -3.48 -7.07
CA ARG A 80 -13.56 -4.17 -6.80
C ARG A 80 -13.63 -5.52 -7.49
N GLU A 81 -13.05 -5.63 -8.69
CA GLU A 81 -12.94 -6.91 -9.39
C GLU A 81 -11.94 -7.82 -8.69
N LEU A 82 -10.81 -7.29 -8.22
CA LEU A 82 -9.86 -8.06 -7.41
C LEU A 82 -10.53 -8.59 -6.14
N GLN A 83 -11.32 -7.75 -5.48
CA GLN A 83 -12.07 -8.14 -4.30
C GLN A 83 -13.03 -9.30 -4.59
N ARG A 84 -13.79 -9.21 -5.68
CA ARG A 84 -14.73 -10.29 -6.09
C ARG A 84 -13.99 -11.60 -6.36
N ARG A 85 -12.86 -11.53 -7.08
CA ARG A 85 -12.07 -12.72 -7.40
C ARG A 85 -11.49 -13.38 -6.15
N LEU A 86 -10.96 -12.59 -5.22
CA LEU A 86 -10.38 -13.12 -3.98
C LEU A 86 -11.47 -13.71 -3.08
N ARG A 87 -12.63 -13.05 -2.97
CA ARG A 87 -13.74 -13.58 -2.21
C ARG A 87 -14.22 -14.91 -2.79
N ALA A 88 -14.29 -15.03 -4.12
CA ALA A 88 -14.67 -16.27 -4.79
C ALA A 88 -13.67 -17.40 -4.53
N ARG A 89 -12.42 -17.08 -4.21
CA ARG A 89 -11.37 -18.06 -3.85
C ARG A 89 -11.32 -18.37 -2.36
N GLY A 90 -12.28 -17.86 -1.58
CA GLY A 90 -12.38 -18.16 -0.16
C GLY A 90 -11.53 -17.25 0.74
N VAL A 91 -11.00 -16.17 0.22
CA VAL A 91 -10.24 -15.20 1.04
C VAL A 91 -11.21 -14.37 1.86
N ASN A 92 -10.98 -14.30 3.18
CA ASN A 92 -11.80 -13.51 4.08
C ASN A 92 -11.39 -12.04 4.04
N MET A 93 -12.38 -11.16 3.87
CA MET A 93 -12.18 -9.72 3.87
C MET A 93 -12.22 -9.18 5.30
N ILE A 94 -11.19 -8.44 5.70
CA ILE A 94 -11.18 -7.69 6.97
C ILE A 94 -11.98 -6.40 6.78
N SER A 95 -11.78 -5.73 5.65
CA SER A 95 -12.59 -4.61 5.21
C SER A 95 -12.85 -4.74 3.72
N GLU A 96 -13.89 -4.10 3.22
CA GLU A 96 -14.30 -4.23 1.82
C GLU A 96 -14.47 -2.87 1.15
N ALA A 97 -14.14 -2.82 -0.15
CA ALA A 97 -14.50 -1.69 -1.00
C ALA A 97 -15.99 -1.77 -1.35
N ASP A 98 -16.61 -0.60 -1.49
CA ASP A 98 -18.00 -0.51 -1.98
C ASP A 98 -18.02 -0.83 -3.47
N GLU A 99 -18.60 -1.97 -3.83
CA GLU A 99 -18.61 -2.46 -5.22
C GLU A 99 -19.55 -1.65 -6.12
N SER A 100 -20.39 -0.79 -5.56
CA SER A 100 -21.23 0.12 -6.33
C SER A 100 -20.54 1.47 -6.64
N SER A 101 -19.39 1.73 -6.03
CA SER A 101 -18.63 2.97 -6.23
C SER A 101 -17.70 2.88 -7.43
N THR A 102 -17.09 4.02 -7.80
CA THR A 102 -16.07 4.12 -8.85
C THR A 102 -14.89 4.94 -8.33
N GLY A 103 -13.72 4.79 -8.98
CA GLY A 103 -12.52 5.53 -8.59
C GLY A 103 -11.79 4.90 -7.41
N PRO A 104 -11.06 5.70 -6.62
CA PRO A 104 -10.28 5.19 -5.49
C PRO A 104 -11.11 4.41 -4.49
N ALA A 105 -10.58 3.26 -4.07
CA ALA A 105 -11.18 2.42 -3.05
C ALA A 105 -10.15 1.39 -2.57
N SER A 106 -10.42 0.76 -1.43
CA SER A 106 -9.49 -0.21 -0.85
C SER A 106 -10.23 -1.35 -0.17
N PHE A 107 -9.51 -2.47 -0.02
CA PHE A 107 -9.92 -3.55 0.87
C PHE A 107 -8.71 -4.07 1.62
N MET A 108 -8.96 -4.79 2.71
CA MET A 108 -7.91 -5.34 3.56
C MET A 108 -8.18 -6.80 3.85
N ILE A 109 -7.12 -7.61 3.77
CA ILE A 109 -7.14 -9.04 4.06
C ILE A 109 -5.95 -9.38 4.97
N VAL A 110 -5.94 -10.60 5.49
CA VAL A 110 -4.78 -11.12 6.25
C VAL A 110 -4.40 -12.46 5.66
N ASP A 111 -3.09 -12.75 5.72
CA ASP A 111 -2.59 -14.06 5.32
C ASP A 111 -2.78 -15.08 6.46
N PRO A 112 -2.43 -16.38 6.26
CA PRO A 112 -2.63 -17.40 7.31
C PRO A 112 -1.91 -17.13 8.63
N ASP A 113 -0.86 -16.31 8.63
CA ASP A 113 -0.08 -15.99 9.83
C ASP A 113 -0.46 -14.65 10.45
N GLY A 114 -1.50 -14.00 9.91
CA GLY A 114 -2.01 -12.73 10.44
C GLY A 114 -1.30 -11.49 9.87
N ASN A 115 -0.52 -11.63 8.81
CA ASN A 115 0.08 -10.48 8.16
C ASN A 115 -0.98 -9.71 7.37
N THR A 116 -1.08 -8.42 7.62
CA THR A 116 -2.08 -7.57 6.98
C THR A 116 -1.65 -7.21 5.56
N ILE A 117 -2.59 -7.30 4.63
CA ILE A 117 -2.41 -6.93 3.24
C ILE A 117 -3.49 -5.91 2.87
N LEU A 118 -3.06 -4.75 2.42
CA LEU A 118 -3.93 -3.67 1.95
C LEU A 118 -3.86 -3.60 0.43
N VAL A 119 -4.99 -3.63 -0.24
CA VAL A 119 -5.10 -3.39 -1.68
C VAL A 119 -5.82 -2.06 -1.84
N ASP A 120 -5.08 -1.04 -2.23
CA ASP A 120 -5.49 0.37 -2.17
C ASP A 120 -5.31 1.05 -3.52
N GLN A 121 -6.42 1.21 -4.24
CA GLN A 121 -6.45 1.85 -5.55
C GLN A 121 -6.61 3.36 -5.38
N HIS A 122 -5.70 4.12 -5.98
CA HIS A 122 -5.70 5.58 -5.89
C HIS A 122 -6.26 6.29 -7.13
N VAL A 123 -6.59 5.53 -8.16
CA VAL A 123 -7.06 6.08 -9.43
C VAL A 123 -8.47 5.64 -9.81
#